data_8a731351080f357f06c4f28d2471f4f3
#
_entry.id   8a731351080f357f06c4f28d2471f4f3
#
_cell.length_a   1.000
_cell.length_b   1.000
_cell.length_c   1.000
_cell.angle_alpha   90.00
_cell.angle_beta   90.00
_cell.angle_gamma   90.00
#
_symmetry.space_group_name_H-M   'P 1'
#
loop_
_entity.id
_entity.type
_entity.pdbx_description
1 polymer ?
#
loop_
_entity_poly.entity_id
_entity_poly.type
_entity_poly.pdbx_seq_one_letter_code
_entity_poly.pdbx_strand_id
1 'polypeptide(L)'
;KMYQLKLHPKIEDDLKELDNSLQIQVFKKLTQIQNSPEIGVPLGNKNNMNLSGFRKVYVAKKRVRIVYEVQNDELVIYTIAVGKRDDMEVYKKANDRL
;
A
#
# COMPACT_ATOMS: atom_id res chain seq x y z
N LYS A 1 11.30 -0.26 17.06
CA LYS A 1 10.11 0.58 17.21
C LYS A 1 9.08 0.22 16.15
N MET A 2 7.86 -0.03 16.59
CA MET A 2 6.76 -0.34 15.66
C MET A 2 5.96 0.93 15.37
N TYR A 3 5.76 1.23 14.09
CA TYR A 3 4.97 2.38 13.68
C TYR A 3 3.48 2.10 13.87
N GLN A 4 2.71 3.12 14.21
CA GLN A 4 1.25 2.98 14.29
C GLN A 4 0.68 2.83 12.88
N LEU A 5 -0.34 1.99 12.74
CA LEU A 5 -0.96 1.74 11.44
C LEU A 5 -2.19 2.63 11.28
N LYS A 6 -2.24 3.35 10.16
CA LYS A 6 -3.38 4.17 9.79
C LYS A 6 -3.84 3.78 8.39
N LEU A 7 -5.10 3.47 8.24
CA LEU A 7 -5.67 3.04 6.97
C LEU A 7 -6.56 4.14 6.41
N HIS A 8 -6.39 4.41 5.11
CA HIS A 8 -7.32 5.32 4.42
C HIS A 8 -8.74 4.75 4.54
N PRO A 9 -9.77 5.61 4.65
CA PRO A 9 -11.15 5.13 4.84
C PRO A 9 -11.64 4.15 3.77
N LYS A 10 -11.07 4.19 2.56
CA LYS A 10 -11.47 3.29 1.48
C LYS A 10 -10.72 1.97 1.46
N ILE A 11 -9.79 1.74 2.38
CA ILE A 11 -9.02 0.49 2.41
C ILE A 11 -9.91 -0.72 2.65
N GLU A 12 -10.98 -0.56 3.43
CA GLU A 12 -11.91 -1.65 3.66
C GLU A 12 -12.49 -2.16 2.33
N ASP A 13 -12.83 -1.25 1.42
CA ASP A 13 -13.33 -1.65 0.10
C ASP A 13 -12.27 -2.40 -0.70
N ASP A 14 -11.01 -1.97 -0.60
CA ASP A 14 -9.90 -2.67 -1.27
C ASP A 14 -9.75 -4.09 -0.72
N LEU A 15 -9.85 -4.26 0.60
CA LEU A 15 -9.69 -5.56 1.24
C LEU A 15 -10.81 -6.53 0.86
N LYS A 16 -12.01 -6.02 0.63
CA LYS A 16 -13.16 -6.85 0.25
C LYS A 16 -12.95 -7.57 -1.08
N GLU A 17 -12.05 -7.07 -1.93
CA GLU A 17 -11.74 -7.72 -3.21
C GLU A 17 -10.80 -8.91 -3.03
N LEU A 18 -10.28 -9.13 -1.83
CA LEU A 18 -9.34 -10.20 -1.54
C LEU A 18 -10.03 -11.38 -0.86
N ASP A 19 -9.62 -12.61 -1.22
CA ASP A 19 -10.07 -13.76 -0.46
C ASP A 19 -9.35 -13.80 0.91
N ASN A 20 -9.78 -14.70 1.79
CA ASN A 20 -9.24 -14.76 3.16
C ASN A 20 -7.74 -15.01 3.18
N SER A 21 -7.24 -15.86 2.31
CA SER A 21 -5.81 -16.16 2.25
C SER A 21 -4.99 -14.92 1.93
N LEU A 22 -5.44 -14.15 0.94
CA LEU A 22 -4.75 -12.92 0.54
C LEU A 22 -4.85 -11.86 1.64
N GLN A 23 -6.01 -11.74 2.29
CA GLN A 23 -6.15 -10.79 3.39
C GLN A 23 -5.17 -11.10 4.52
N ILE A 24 -5.00 -12.37 4.87
CA ILE A 24 -4.04 -12.78 5.89
C ILE A 24 -2.63 -12.37 5.49
N GLN A 25 -2.26 -12.62 4.22
CA GLN A 25 -0.94 -12.26 3.73
C GLN A 25 -0.72 -10.74 3.73
N VAL A 26 -1.75 -9.98 3.42
CA VAL A 26 -1.68 -8.51 3.48
C VAL A 26 -1.40 -8.06 4.92
N PHE A 27 -2.15 -8.58 5.89
CA PHE A 27 -1.96 -8.18 7.29
C PHE A 27 -0.57 -8.57 7.81
N LYS A 28 -0.06 -9.72 7.40
CA LYS A 28 1.33 -10.10 7.75
C LYS A 28 2.32 -9.12 7.16
N LYS A 29 2.10 -8.71 5.92
CA LYS A 29 2.97 -7.73 5.27
C LYS A 29 2.88 -6.37 5.95
N LEU A 30 1.70 -5.94 6.34
CA LEU A 30 1.53 -4.67 7.05
C LEU A 30 2.31 -4.67 8.36
N THR A 31 2.29 -5.78 9.10
CA THR A 31 3.09 -5.91 10.33
C THR A 31 4.57 -5.80 10.03
N GLN A 32 5.02 -6.44 8.96
CA GLN A 32 6.42 -6.36 8.53
C GLN A 32 6.80 -4.91 8.19
N ILE A 33 5.94 -4.20 7.48
CA ILE A 33 6.19 -2.80 7.12
C ILE A 33 6.20 -1.92 8.37
N GLN A 34 5.34 -2.19 9.34
CA GLN A 34 5.33 -1.43 10.59
C GLN A 34 6.66 -1.51 11.32
N ASN A 35 7.34 -2.64 11.23
CA ASN A 35 8.65 -2.81 11.85
C ASN A 35 9.79 -2.28 10.99
N SER A 36 9.62 -2.30 9.66
CA SER A 36 10.67 -1.92 8.71
C SER A 36 10.06 -1.18 7.51
N PRO A 37 9.66 0.08 7.67
CA PRO A 37 8.96 0.80 6.60
C PRO A 37 9.77 0.97 5.32
N GLU A 38 11.09 0.83 5.39
CA GLU A 38 11.98 1.02 4.24
C GLU A 38 11.97 -0.15 3.25
N ILE A 39 11.24 -1.23 3.53
CA ILE A 39 11.26 -2.40 2.64
C ILE A 39 10.57 -2.15 1.30
N GLY A 40 9.66 -1.18 1.24
CA GLY A 40 8.98 -0.86 -0.01
C GLY A 40 9.87 -0.10 -0.98
N VAL A 41 9.57 -0.20 -2.27
CA VAL A 41 10.28 0.52 -3.31
C VAL A 41 9.78 1.96 -3.36
N PRO A 42 10.67 2.96 -3.26
CA PRO A 42 10.24 4.35 -3.36
C PRO A 42 9.58 4.66 -4.69
N LEU A 43 8.55 5.48 -4.63
CA LEU A 43 7.89 6.00 -5.81
C LEU A 43 8.37 7.43 -6.04
N GLY A 44 8.16 7.91 -7.25
CA GLY A 44 8.45 9.29 -7.59
C GLY A 44 7.27 9.86 -8.37
N ASN A 45 7.55 10.65 -9.40
CA ASN A 45 6.50 11.15 -10.28
C ASN A 45 6.10 10.05 -11.25
N LYS A 46 4.80 9.81 -11.36
CA LYS A 46 4.22 8.83 -12.28
C LYS A 46 3.09 9.50 -13.05
N ASN A 47 3.22 9.66 -14.35
CA ASN A 47 2.19 10.28 -15.21
C ASN A 47 1.62 11.55 -14.59
N ASN A 48 2.49 12.50 -14.23
CA ASN A 48 2.12 13.78 -13.62
C ASN A 48 1.55 13.66 -12.20
N MET A 49 1.63 12.48 -11.58
CA MET A 49 1.25 12.30 -10.19
C MET A 49 2.49 12.37 -9.31
N ASN A 50 2.49 13.27 -8.34
CA ASN A 50 3.61 13.38 -7.42
C ASN A 50 3.41 12.43 -6.25
N LEU A 51 4.10 11.29 -6.29
CA LEU A 51 4.07 10.28 -5.24
C LEU A 51 5.40 10.19 -4.50
N SER A 52 6.15 11.29 -4.50
CA SER A 52 7.40 11.38 -3.75
C SER A 52 7.14 11.12 -2.27
N GLY A 53 7.97 10.32 -1.65
CA GLY A 53 7.81 9.94 -0.24
C GLY A 53 6.95 8.71 -0.04
N PHE A 54 6.27 8.27 -1.08
CA PHE A 54 5.46 7.05 -1.02
C PHE A 54 6.30 5.84 -1.42
N ARG A 55 5.87 4.68 -0.97
CA ARG A 55 6.51 3.40 -1.30
C ARG A 55 5.48 2.39 -1.72
N LYS A 56 5.92 1.42 -2.52
CA LYS A 56 5.11 0.31 -3.00
C LYS A 56 5.73 -0.99 -2.52
N VAL A 57 4.88 -1.95 -2.12
CA VAL A 57 5.31 -3.30 -1.81
C VAL A 57 4.38 -4.30 -2.48
N TYR A 58 4.95 -5.43 -2.91
CA TYR A 58 4.18 -6.54 -3.47
C TYR A 58 3.93 -7.61 -2.42
N VAL A 59 2.79 -8.27 -2.55
CA VAL A 59 2.40 -9.38 -1.70
C VAL A 59 1.94 -10.52 -2.60
N ALA A 60 2.12 -11.77 -2.17
CA ALA A 60 1.61 -12.95 -2.87
C ALA A 60 2.10 -13.01 -4.32
N LYS A 61 3.40 -12.97 -4.53
CA LYS A 61 4.04 -13.06 -5.85
C LYS A 61 3.50 -12.00 -6.82
N LYS A 62 3.39 -10.78 -6.33
CA LYS A 62 2.93 -9.61 -7.11
C LYS A 62 1.42 -9.62 -7.43
N ARG A 63 0.66 -10.51 -6.81
CA ARG A 63 -0.80 -10.51 -7.01
C ARG A 63 -1.47 -9.32 -6.32
N VAL A 64 -0.85 -8.81 -5.26
CA VAL A 64 -1.38 -7.69 -4.48
C VAL A 64 -0.31 -6.62 -4.36
N ARG A 65 -0.70 -5.36 -4.45
CA ARG A 65 0.19 -4.21 -4.28
C ARG A 65 -0.35 -3.31 -3.19
N ILE A 66 0.56 -2.80 -2.37
CA ILE A 66 0.22 -1.87 -1.29
C ILE A 66 1.02 -0.59 -1.49
N VAL A 67 0.34 0.56 -1.48
CA VAL A 67 1.00 1.87 -1.53
C VAL A 67 0.84 2.55 -0.19
N TYR A 68 1.94 3.02 0.36
CA TYR A 68 1.98 3.58 1.71
C TYR A 68 3.04 4.68 1.84
N GLU A 69 2.94 5.41 2.93
CA GLU A 69 4.00 6.33 3.35
C GLU A 69 4.08 6.36 4.87
N VAL A 70 5.17 6.91 5.39
CA VAL A 70 5.34 7.13 6.83
C VAL A 70 5.16 8.62 7.11
N GLN A 71 4.25 8.94 8.02
CA GLN A 71 3.97 10.31 8.47
C GLN A 71 4.00 10.35 9.99
N ASN A 72 4.90 11.13 10.57
CA ASN A 72 4.91 11.37 12.02
C ASN A 72 4.83 10.08 12.83
N ASP A 73 5.66 9.09 12.50
CA ASP A 73 5.68 7.77 13.14
C ASP A 73 4.43 6.92 12.89
N GLU A 74 3.60 7.31 11.95
CA GLU A 74 2.46 6.49 11.51
C GLU A 74 2.75 5.90 10.15
N LEU A 75 2.37 4.63 9.97
CA LEU A 75 2.37 3.96 8.67
C LEU A 75 0.99 4.16 8.06
N VAL A 76 0.94 4.98 7.01
CA VAL A 76 -0.33 5.33 6.36
C VAL A 76 -0.49 4.52 5.09
N ILE A 77 -1.54 3.72 5.01
CA ILE A 77 -1.83 2.87 3.85
C ILE A 77 -2.92 3.55 3.02
N TYR A 78 -2.61 3.85 1.77
CA TYR A 78 -3.52 4.54 0.87
C TYR A 78 -4.32 3.61 -0.02
N THR A 79 -3.72 2.54 -0.49
CA THR A 79 -4.42 1.63 -1.39
C THR A 79 -3.83 0.24 -1.37
N ILE A 80 -4.70 -0.74 -1.58
CA ILE A 80 -4.34 -2.13 -1.77
C ILE A 80 -5.02 -2.58 -3.06
N ALA A 81 -4.24 -2.96 -4.05
CA ALA A 81 -4.76 -3.38 -5.35
C ALA A 81 -4.56 -4.87 -5.58
N VAL A 82 -5.47 -5.48 -6.31
CA VAL A 82 -5.54 -6.93 -6.52
C VAL A 82 -5.21 -7.26 -7.97
N GLY A 83 -4.49 -8.37 -8.15
CA GLY A 83 -4.34 -8.99 -9.47
C GLY A 83 -3.31 -8.32 -10.36
N LYS A 84 -3.35 -8.70 -11.64
CA LYS A 84 -2.42 -8.17 -12.64
C LYS A 84 -2.96 -6.86 -13.21
N ARG A 85 -3.31 -5.94 -12.36
CA ARG A 85 -3.77 -4.65 -12.82
C ARG A 85 -2.59 -3.82 -13.28
N ASP A 86 -2.89 -2.93 -14.20
CA ASP A 86 -1.93 -1.91 -14.62
C ASP A 86 -1.47 -1.14 -13.38
N ASP A 87 -0.16 -1.02 -13.21
CA ASP A 87 0.41 -0.26 -12.10
C ASP A 87 -0.15 1.14 -12.01
N MET A 88 -0.54 1.72 -13.15
CA MET A 88 -1.10 3.07 -13.16
C MET A 88 -2.42 3.17 -12.39
N GLU A 89 -3.23 2.11 -12.36
CA GLU A 89 -4.47 2.13 -11.59
C GLU A 89 -4.23 2.31 -10.11
N VAL A 90 -3.25 1.59 -9.54
CA VAL A 90 -2.95 1.70 -8.12
C VAL A 90 -2.39 3.07 -7.77
N TYR A 91 -1.55 3.63 -8.63
CA TYR A 91 -0.99 4.97 -8.40
C TYR A 91 -2.06 6.05 -8.52
N LYS A 92 -2.95 5.91 -9.49
CA LYS A 92 -4.06 6.83 -9.68
C LYS A 92 -4.97 6.82 -8.46
N LYS A 93 -5.27 5.63 -7.95
CA LYS A 93 -6.08 5.45 -6.77
C LYS A 93 -5.42 6.11 -5.54
N ALA A 94 -4.12 5.90 -5.37
CA ALA A 94 -3.38 6.54 -4.28
C ALA A 94 -3.41 8.06 -4.41
N ASN A 95 -3.18 8.57 -5.61
CA ASN A 95 -3.20 10.02 -5.86
C ASN A 95 -4.56 10.62 -5.56
N ASP A 96 -5.64 9.94 -5.92
CA ASP A 96 -7.01 10.42 -5.70
C ASP A 96 -7.37 10.45 -4.21
N ARG A 97 -6.66 9.68 -3.39
CA ARG A 97 -6.94 9.57 -1.95
C ARG A 97 -6.08 10.50 -1.09
N LEU A 98 -5.23 11.29 -1.71
CA LEU A 98 -4.38 12.23 -0.98
C LEU A 98 -5.13 13.42 -0.42
#